data_20ce529360b787e61b8f77ef7fd38a0f
#
_entry.id   20ce529360b787e61b8f77ef7fd38a0f
#
_cell.length_a   1.000
_cell.length_b   1.000
_cell.length_c   1.000
_cell.angle_alpha   90.00
_cell.angle_beta   90.00
_cell.angle_gamma   90.00
#
_symmetry.space_group_name_H-M   'P 1'
#
loop_
_entity.id
_entity.type
_entity.pdbx_description
1 polymer ?
#
loop_
_entity_poly.entity_id
_entity_poly.type
_entity_poly.pdbx_seq_one_letter_code
_entity_poly.pdbx_strand_id
1 'polypeptide(L)'
;MRKFLGILGVVATSLTVLTGCSEGNDKASESKIQVVTSTNVYAEIVQEIAGDTVEVKALVNSTSQDPHSYEATAVDRLTVKDANIVVINGGGYDHFLENLAGTDNSDQKIINAAQTSELFDDEELKELTEGHSSEHHDHHHDHGELNEHIWYSFTGMSKVADEIANQLSETAPEHAQQYQEGAKKFSEDMDKLTTSANAIKAEGKKYLATEPVPGYLLETAGLKNVTPEDLTSAVEEDSDIPPLTLQNVRESLQNHSIDVVAFNEQTATAQTKQILSTAQSNKVPTVSFTETIPENQTYTQWMENNVNNLREVLTTAHE
;
A
#
# COMPACT_ATOMS: atom_id res chain seq x y z
N MET A 1 43.64 94.09 -22.02
CA MET A 1 43.54 94.41 -20.57
C MET A 1 43.03 93.21 -19.80
N ARG A 2 43.74 92.85 -18.71
CA ARG A 2 43.38 91.89 -17.64
C ARG A 2 43.30 90.41 -18.03
N LYS A 3 44.32 89.60 -17.88
CA LYS A 3 44.86 88.90 -16.67
C LYS A 3 43.77 88.24 -15.80
N PHE A 4 43.84 86.87 -15.70
CA PHE A 4 43.81 86.10 -14.44
C PHE A 4 43.97 84.60 -14.87
N LEU A 5 45.01 84.04 -14.60
CA LEU A 5 45.60 83.26 -13.48
C LEU A 5 44.70 82.22 -12.91
N GLY A 6 45.02 80.98 -13.18
CA GLY A 6 45.52 79.91 -12.40
C GLY A 6 44.47 79.11 -11.63
N ILE A 7 44.57 77.87 -11.62
CA ILE A 7 44.91 76.98 -10.49
C ILE A 7 44.77 75.53 -10.99
N LEU A 8 45.86 74.83 -10.95
CA LEU A 8 45.92 73.35 -11.10
C LEU A 8 45.27 72.76 -9.86
N GLY A 9 44.23 71.97 -10.09
CA GLY A 9 43.66 71.10 -9.08
C GLY A 9 43.93 69.62 -9.47
N VAL A 10 44.87 69.00 -8.77
CA VAL A 10 45.14 67.56 -8.85
C VAL A 10 44.00 66.87 -8.13
N VAL A 11 43.17 66.17 -8.89
CA VAL A 11 42.16 65.24 -8.32
C VAL A 11 42.80 63.85 -8.28
N ALA A 12 43.16 63.42 -7.08
CA ALA A 12 43.55 62.04 -6.81
C ALA A 12 42.30 61.18 -6.82
N THR A 13 42.13 60.38 -7.87
CA THR A 13 41.07 59.32 -7.95
C THR A 13 41.51 58.14 -7.12
N SER A 14 40.94 58.00 -5.91
CA SER A 14 41.03 56.82 -5.10
C SER A 14 40.14 55.67 -5.73
N LEU A 15 40.78 54.67 -6.32
CA LEU A 15 40.10 53.42 -6.73
C LEU A 15 39.82 52.63 -5.47
N THR A 16 38.57 52.69 -4.97
CA THR A 16 38.04 51.74 -3.99
C THR A 16 37.63 50.49 -4.75
N VAL A 17 38.48 49.45 -4.66
CA VAL A 17 38.11 48.08 -5.07
C VAL A 17 37.11 47.53 -4.03
N LEU A 18 35.82 47.55 -4.35
CA LEU A 18 34.82 46.77 -3.62
C LEU A 18 34.96 45.31 -4.08
N THR A 19 35.72 44.52 -3.32
CA THR A 19 35.60 43.07 -3.33
C THR A 19 34.30 42.73 -2.63
N GLY A 20 33.20 42.68 -3.38
CA GLY A 20 31.96 42.05 -2.95
C GLY A 20 32.16 40.53 -2.97
N CYS A 21 32.50 39.94 -1.84
CA CYS A 21 32.26 38.54 -1.62
C CYS A 21 30.72 38.35 -1.55
N SER A 22 30.13 38.03 -2.68
CA SER A 22 28.81 37.39 -2.70
C SER A 22 29.07 35.95 -2.30
N GLU A 23 28.99 35.65 -1.01
CA GLU A 23 28.68 34.32 -0.58
C GLU A 23 27.25 34.04 -1.09
N GLY A 24 27.17 33.60 -2.33
CA GLY A 24 26.02 32.90 -2.83
C GLY A 24 25.91 31.61 -2.02
N ASN A 25 25.01 31.61 -1.06
CA ASN A 25 24.55 30.43 -0.41
C ASN A 25 23.62 29.73 -1.42
N ASP A 26 24.21 29.24 -2.52
CA ASP A 26 23.59 28.20 -3.36
C ASP A 26 23.60 26.93 -2.51
N LYS A 27 22.63 26.85 -1.57
CA LYS A 27 22.13 25.55 -1.22
C LYS A 27 21.59 24.99 -2.55
N ALA A 28 22.41 24.19 -3.23
CA ALA A 28 21.89 23.28 -4.22
C ALA A 28 20.68 22.61 -3.54
N SER A 29 19.49 22.81 -4.08
CA SER A 29 18.32 22.05 -3.68
C SER A 29 18.73 20.60 -3.93
N GLU A 30 19.10 19.87 -2.88
CA GLU A 30 19.31 18.44 -2.98
C GLU A 30 18.05 17.88 -3.60
N SER A 31 18.18 17.27 -4.77
CA SER A 31 17.05 16.67 -5.45
C SER A 31 16.55 15.55 -4.57
N LYS A 32 15.30 15.66 -4.11
CA LYS A 32 14.68 14.59 -3.30
C LYS A 32 14.70 13.26 -4.05
N ILE A 33 14.83 12.19 -3.31
CA ILE A 33 14.68 10.83 -3.88
C ILE A 33 13.26 10.72 -4.44
N GLN A 34 13.15 10.32 -5.71
CA GLN A 34 11.87 10.07 -6.38
C GLN A 34 11.46 8.61 -6.12
N VAL A 35 10.34 8.41 -5.44
CA VAL A 35 9.78 7.09 -5.16
C VAL A 35 8.45 6.95 -5.87
N VAL A 36 8.26 5.85 -6.59
CA VAL A 36 6.97 5.50 -7.20
C VAL A 36 6.45 4.22 -6.58
N THR A 37 5.19 4.20 -6.25
CA THR A 37 4.52 3.03 -5.66
C THR A 37 3.30 2.63 -6.47
N SER A 38 2.89 1.38 -6.39
CA SER A 38 1.67 0.91 -7.06
C SER A 38 0.44 1.62 -6.49
N THR A 39 0.26 1.55 -5.17
CA THR A 39 -0.88 2.14 -4.48
C THR A 39 -0.45 3.17 -3.44
N ASN A 40 -1.42 3.95 -2.95
CA ASN A 40 -1.20 4.90 -1.86
C ASN A 40 -0.86 4.20 -0.53
N VAL A 41 -1.07 2.90 -0.41
CA VAL A 41 -0.67 2.10 0.77
C VAL A 41 0.84 2.19 0.98
N TYR A 42 1.61 1.85 -0.06
CA TYR A 42 3.08 1.91 0.01
C TYR A 42 3.60 3.35 0.04
N ALA A 43 2.89 4.27 -0.64
CA ALA A 43 3.26 5.69 -0.60
C ALA A 43 3.20 6.26 0.83
N GLU A 44 2.15 5.95 1.58
CA GLU A 44 2.03 6.39 2.97
C GLU A 44 3.11 5.77 3.87
N ILE A 45 3.45 4.49 3.68
CA ILE A 45 4.52 3.85 4.45
C ILE A 45 5.87 4.51 4.17
N VAL A 46 6.20 4.76 2.89
CA VAL A 46 7.40 5.50 2.51
C VAL A 46 7.40 6.89 3.15
N GLN A 47 6.26 7.59 3.13
CA GLN A 47 6.13 8.91 3.72
C GLN A 47 6.26 8.90 5.25
N GLU A 48 5.71 7.90 5.95
CA GLU A 48 5.87 7.72 7.40
C GLU A 48 7.34 7.47 7.79
N ILE A 49 8.10 6.75 6.94
CA ILE A 49 9.51 6.45 7.18
C ILE A 49 10.42 7.64 6.88
N ALA A 50 10.23 8.27 5.73
CA ALA A 50 11.19 9.22 5.17
C ALA A 50 10.82 10.70 5.37
N GLY A 51 9.56 11.00 5.60
CA GLY A 51 9.08 12.38 5.72
C GLY A 51 9.40 13.22 4.47
N ASP A 52 9.84 14.44 4.66
CA ASP A 52 10.08 15.42 3.59
C ASP A 52 11.36 15.20 2.77
N THR A 53 12.13 14.14 3.04
CA THR A 53 13.40 13.86 2.32
C THR A 53 13.19 13.20 0.98
N VAL A 54 12.00 12.69 0.72
CA VAL A 54 11.59 12.02 -0.51
C VAL A 54 10.44 12.75 -1.19
N GLU A 55 10.22 12.43 -2.46
CA GLU A 55 9.01 12.76 -3.20
C GLU A 55 8.36 11.46 -3.64
N VAL A 56 7.17 11.16 -3.11
CA VAL A 56 6.49 9.89 -3.35
C VAL A 56 5.27 10.10 -4.24
N LYS A 57 5.10 9.22 -5.23
CA LYS A 57 3.92 9.20 -6.08
C LYS A 57 3.34 7.78 -6.17
N ALA A 58 2.10 7.60 -5.74
CA ALA A 58 1.32 6.41 -6.02
C ALA A 58 0.66 6.50 -7.40
N LEU A 59 0.62 5.41 -8.15
CA LEU A 59 -0.10 5.34 -9.41
C LEU A 59 -1.61 5.19 -9.15
N VAL A 60 -1.99 4.30 -8.25
CA VAL A 60 -3.37 4.17 -7.75
C VAL A 60 -3.46 4.87 -6.39
N ASN A 61 -4.28 5.92 -6.30
CA ASN A 61 -4.29 6.78 -5.12
C ASN A 61 -5.69 7.13 -4.59
N SER A 62 -6.70 6.41 -5.01
CA SER A 62 -8.10 6.69 -4.65
C SER A 62 -8.89 5.41 -4.49
N THR A 63 -9.77 5.37 -3.48
CA THR A 63 -10.74 4.29 -3.27
C THR A 63 -11.79 4.17 -4.38
N SER A 64 -11.81 5.10 -5.33
CA SER A 64 -12.65 5.02 -6.54
C SER A 64 -11.96 4.34 -7.73
N GLN A 65 -10.68 3.97 -7.58
CA GLN A 65 -9.90 3.24 -8.57
C GLN A 65 -9.76 1.79 -8.09
N ASP A 66 -10.06 0.86 -8.96
CA ASP A 66 -9.80 -0.55 -8.74
C ASP A 66 -8.35 -0.85 -9.17
N PRO A 67 -7.47 -1.31 -8.27
CA PRO A 67 -6.08 -1.62 -8.61
C PRO A 67 -5.92 -2.79 -9.58
N HIS A 68 -6.79 -3.80 -9.53
CA HIS A 68 -6.72 -4.98 -10.39
C HIS A 68 -6.97 -4.64 -11.86
N SER A 69 -7.85 -3.68 -12.12
CA SER A 69 -8.20 -3.23 -13.48
C SER A 69 -7.44 -1.98 -13.95
N TYR A 70 -6.46 -1.49 -13.16
CA TYR A 70 -5.72 -0.28 -13.50
C TYR A 70 -4.78 -0.51 -14.69
N GLU A 71 -4.89 0.36 -15.69
CA GLU A 71 -4.01 0.39 -16.85
C GLU A 71 -3.06 1.60 -16.78
N ALA A 72 -1.74 1.34 -16.78
CA ALA A 72 -0.74 2.39 -16.71
C ALA A 72 -0.74 3.27 -17.97
N THR A 73 -0.76 4.58 -17.76
CA THR A 73 -0.75 5.59 -18.81
C THR A 73 0.67 5.87 -19.31
N ALA A 74 0.80 6.61 -20.42
CA ALA A 74 2.10 7.11 -20.90
C ALA A 74 2.79 8.05 -19.90
N VAL A 75 2.01 8.77 -19.06
CA VAL A 75 2.53 9.63 -18.01
C VAL A 75 3.10 8.79 -16.86
N ASP A 76 2.43 7.68 -16.52
CA ASP A 76 2.91 6.77 -15.48
C ASP A 76 4.23 6.12 -15.88
N ARG A 77 4.37 5.69 -17.15
CA ARG A 77 5.63 5.18 -17.68
C ARG A 77 6.77 6.18 -17.53
N LEU A 78 6.55 7.46 -17.83
CA LEU A 78 7.57 8.49 -17.64
C LEU A 78 7.90 8.69 -16.16
N THR A 79 6.89 8.71 -15.29
CA THR A 79 7.06 8.83 -13.85
C THR A 79 7.89 7.67 -13.29
N VAL A 80 7.55 6.44 -13.67
CA VAL A 80 8.30 5.24 -13.24
C VAL A 80 9.74 5.29 -13.74
N LYS A 81 9.96 5.66 -15.00
CA LYS A 81 11.31 5.78 -15.57
C LYS A 81 12.21 6.73 -14.80
N ASP A 82 11.67 7.86 -14.31
CA ASP A 82 12.43 8.90 -13.61
C ASP A 82 12.60 8.60 -12.11
N ALA A 83 11.95 7.54 -11.59
CA ALA A 83 12.04 7.14 -10.20
C ALA A 83 13.40 6.52 -9.83
N ASN A 84 13.90 6.84 -8.63
CA ASN A 84 15.07 6.20 -8.04
C ASN A 84 14.70 4.83 -7.43
N ILE A 85 13.53 4.77 -6.79
CA ILE A 85 13.01 3.58 -6.12
C ILE A 85 11.56 3.35 -6.58
N VAL A 86 11.23 2.10 -6.87
CA VAL A 86 9.87 1.65 -7.16
C VAL A 86 9.47 0.61 -6.13
N VAL A 87 8.29 0.77 -5.54
CA VAL A 87 7.69 -0.20 -4.62
C VAL A 87 6.49 -0.82 -5.30
N ILE A 88 6.61 -2.09 -5.64
CA ILE A 88 5.52 -2.92 -6.16
C ILE A 88 4.94 -3.77 -5.04
N ASN A 89 3.66 -4.11 -5.14
CA ASN A 89 3.10 -5.15 -4.29
C ASN A 89 3.71 -6.50 -4.65
N GLY A 90 3.73 -6.82 -5.92
CA GLY A 90 4.12 -8.14 -6.42
C GLY A 90 3.01 -9.18 -6.21
N GLY A 91 3.35 -10.45 -6.39
CA GLY A 91 2.40 -11.54 -6.22
C GLY A 91 1.23 -11.52 -7.21
N GLY A 92 1.42 -10.90 -8.38
CA GLY A 92 0.37 -10.81 -9.40
C GLY A 92 -0.61 -9.64 -9.26
N TYR A 93 -0.55 -8.88 -8.16
CA TYR A 93 -1.50 -7.81 -7.88
C TYR A 93 -1.38 -6.58 -8.78
N ASP A 94 -0.17 -6.12 -9.05
CA ASP A 94 0.10 -4.83 -9.70
C ASP A 94 0.94 -4.95 -10.98
N HIS A 95 0.56 -5.87 -11.87
CA HIS A 95 1.23 -6.11 -13.16
C HIS A 95 1.45 -4.84 -13.98
N PHE A 96 0.58 -3.82 -13.84
CA PHE A 96 0.74 -2.53 -14.52
C PHE A 96 2.05 -1.82 -14.13
N LEU A 97 2.52 -1.99 -12.89
CA LEU A 97 3.78 -1.41 -12.40
C LEU A 97 4.94 -2.39 -12.56
N GLU A 98 4.74 -3.69 -12.30
CA GLU A 98 5.76 -4.73 -12.52
C GLU A 98 6.33 -4.66 -13.94
N ASN A 99 5.46 -4.50 -14.95
CA ASN A 99 5.86 -4.39 -16.36
C ASN A 99 6.64 -3.10 -16.70
N LEU A 100 6.58 -2.07 -15.87
CA LEU A 100 7.28 -0.80 -16.08
C LEU A 100 8.59 -0.72 -15.29
N ALA A 101 8.64 -1.31 -14.11
CA ALA A 101 9.77 -1.25 -13.20
C ALA A 101 11.04 -1.85 -13.84
N GLY A 102 12.15 -1.12 -13.75
CA GLY A 102 13.46 -1.55 -14.29
C GLY A 102 13.59 -1.60 -15.80
N THR A 103 12.51 -1.38 -16.56
CA THR A 103 12.52 -1.55 -18.03
C THR A 103 13.33 -0.45 -18.73
N ASP A 104 13.10 0.80 -18.37
CA ASP A 104 13.72 1.98 -19.00
C ASP A 104 14.83 2.62 -18.12
N ASN A 105 15.10 2.07 -16.93
CA ASN A 105 16.09 2.56 -15.98
C ASN A 105 16.73 1.38 -15.21
N SER A 106 17.93 0.97 -15.63
CA SER A 106 18.65 -0.17 -15.04
C SER A 106 19.23 0.11 -13.65
N ASP A 107 19.33 1.37 -13.24
CA ASP A 107 19.85 1.78 -11.93
C ASP A 107 18.74 1.93 -10.89
N GLN A 108 17.50 1.72 -11.30
CA GLN A 108 16.31 1.80 -10.46
C GLN A 108 16.30 0.67 -9.44
N LYS A 109 16.07 1.02 -8.19
CA LYS A 109 15.87 0.04 -7.11
C LYS A 109 14.41 -0.38 -7.07
N ILE A 110 14.17 -1.69 -7.02
CA ILE A 110 12.82 -2.26 -7.01
C ILE A 110 12.64 -3.01 -5.70
N ILE A 111 11.61 -2.64 -4.93
CA ILE A 111 11.16 -3.34 -3.74
C ILE A 111 9.88 -4.10 -4.11
N ASN A 112 9.95 -5.44 -4.08
CA ASN A 112 8.78 -6.30 -4.23
C ASN A 112 8.28 -6.67 -2.83
N ALA A 113 7.12 -6.11 -2.45
CA ALA A 113 6.60 -6.23 -1.11
C ALA A 113 6.15 -7.68 -0.79
N ALA A 114 5.59 -8.42 -1.73
CA ALA A 114 5.23 -9.83 -1.54
C ALA A 114 6.47 -10.67 -1.20
N GLN A 115 7.56 -10.50 -1.94
CA GLN A 115 8.82 -11.19 -1.68
C GLN A 115 9.45 -10.74 -0.35
N THR A 116 9.44 -9.44 -0.07
CA THR A 116 10.05 -8.85 1.13
C THR A 116 9.29 -9.21 2.40
N SER A 117 7.98 -9.40 2.32
CA SER A 117 7.11 -9.71 3.46
C SER A 117 7.46 -11.05 4.13
N GLU A 118 8.10 -11.97 3.39
CA GLU A 118 8.36 -13.36 3.80
C GLU A 118 7.09 -14.12 4.23
N LEU A 119 5.94 -13.74 3.67
CA LEU A 119 4.67 -14.44 3.87
C LEU A 119 4.58 -15.69 3.00
N PHE A 120 5.34 -15.72 1.92
CA PHE A 120 5.34 -16.77 0.90
C PHE A 120 6.74 -17.36 0.73
N ASP A 121 6.81 -18.64 0.42
CA ASP A 121 8.04 -19.23 -0.09
C ASP A 121 8.21 -18.99 -1.61
N ASP A 122 9.34 -19.45 -2.18
CA ASP A 122 9.65 -19.21 -3.60
C ASP A 122 8.66 -19.92 -4.55
N GLU A 123 8.05 -21.05 -4.13
CA GLU A 123 7.07 -21.80 -4.92
C GLU A 123 5.71 -21.09 -4.89
N GLU A 124 5.29 -20.64 -3.73
CA GLU A 124 4.07 -19.85 -3.53
C GLU A 124 4.12 -18.50 -4.27
N LEU A 125 5.26 -17.78 -4.21
CA LEU A 125 5.45 -16.54 -4.99
C LEU A 125 5.34 -16.77 -6.49
N LYS A 126 5.86 -17.91 -6.96
CA LYS A 126 5.75 -18.29 -8.36
C LYS A 126 4.29 -18.61 -8.75
N GLU A 127 3.58 -19.31 -7.90
CA GLU A 127 2.16 -19.65 -8.09
C GLU A 127 1.30 -18.38 -8.14
N LEU A 128 1.48 -17.44 -7.22
CA LEU A 128 0.82 -16.12 -7.24
C LEU A 128 1.07 -15.37 -8.56
N THR A 129 2.30 -15.40 -9.06
CA THR A 129 2.67 -14.67 -10.27
C THR A 129 2.20 -15.34 -11.57
N GLU A 130 2.17 -16.69 -11.61
CA GLU A 130 1.81 -17.47 -12.79
C GLU A 130 0.34 -17.92 -12.80
N GLY A 131 -0.33 -17.96 -11.63
CA GLY A 131 -1.68 -18.53 -11.43
C GLY A 131 -2.80 -17.78 -12.16
N HIS A 132 -2.58 -16.55 -12.61
CA HIS A 132 -3.51 -15.82 -13.47
C HIS A 132 -3.41 -16.18 -14.96
N SER A 133 -2.55 -17.11 -15.35
CA SER A 133 -2.50 -17.66 -16.70
C SER A 133 -3.25 -19.00 -16.73
N SER A 134 -4.50 -18.93 -17.18
CA SER A 134 -5.48 -20.03 -17.35
C SER A 134 -4.89 -21.31 -17.95
N GLU A 135 -4.42 -22.25 -17.10
CA GLU A 135 -4.40 -23.67 -17.40
C GLU A 135 -4.68 -24.44 -16.11
N HIS A 136 -5.84 -25.13 -16.06
CA HIS A 136 -6.25 -26.01 -14.99
C HIS A 136 -5.20 -27.09 -14.72
N HIS A 137 -4.49 -26.98 -13.61
CA HIS A 137 -3.80 -28.11 -13.01
C HIS A 137 -4.47 -28.45 -11.68
N ASP A 138 -5.16 -29.61 -11.66
CA ASP A 138 -5.66 -30.30 -10.47
C ASP A 138 -4.48 -30.65 -9.53
N HIS A 139 -4.04 -29.71 -8.72
CA HIS A 139 -3.19 -29.95 -7.57
C HIS A 139 -3.87 -29.43 -6.31
N HIS A 140 -4.64 -30.32 -5.67
CA HIS A 140 -5.08 -30.14 -4.30
C HIS A 140 -3.84 -30.10 -3.37
N HIS A 141 -3.31 -28.93 -3.14
CA HIS A 141 -2.46 -28.66 -2.00
C HIS A 141 -3.34 -28.06 -0.90
N ASP A 142 -3.25 -28.65 0.31
CA ASP A 142 -3.97 -28.23 1.54
C ASP A 142 -3.33 -26.94 2.12
N HIS A 143 -2.84 -26.05 1.23
CA HIS A 143 -2.34 -24.73 1.54
C HIS A 143 -3.51 -23.76 1.41
N GLY A 144 -3.72 -22.92 2.43
CA GLY A 144 -4.71 -21.84 2.37
C GLY A 144 -4.51 -21.02 1.11
N GLU A 145 -5.61 -20.51 0.57
CA GLU A 145 -5.60 -19.62 -0.60
C GLU A 145 -4.50 -18.56 -0.46
N LEU A 146 -3.58 -18.51 -1.43
CA LEU A 146 -2.53 -17.50 -1.44
C LEU A 146 -3.19 -16.13 -1.62
N ASN A 147 -2.83 -15.19 -0.77
CA ASN A 147 -3.48 -13.89 -0.71
C ASN A 147 -2.46 -12.76 -0.92
N GLU A 148 -2.53 -12.12 -2.06
CA GLU A 148 -1.64 -11.02 -2.45
C GLU A 148 -1.89 -9.71 -1.68
N HIS A 149 -2.99 -9.59 -0.93
CA HIS A 149 -3.34 -8.40 -0.15
C HIS A 149 -2.51 -8.26 1.14
N ILE A 150 -1.21 -8.33 0.98
CA ILE A 150 -0.21 -8.43 2.06
C ILE A 150 -0.20 -7.23 3.01
N TRP A 151 -0.73 -6.10 2.59
CA TRP A 151 -0.77 -4.89 3.42
C TRP A 151 -1.71 -5.00 4.63
N TYR A 152 -2.51 -6.05 4.71
CA TYR A 152 -3.26 -6.41 5.91
C TYR A 152 -2.48 -7.31 6.88
N SER A 153 -1.27 -7.77 6.50
CA SER A 153 -0.34 -8.47 7.37
C SER A 153 0.60 -7.51 8.06
N PHE A 154 0.36 -7.21 9.33
CA PHE A 154 1.20 -6.27 10.08
C PHE A 154 2.65 -6.72 10.21
N THR A 155 2.88 -8.04 10.35
CA THR A 155 4.24 -8.60 10.42
C THR A 155 4.96 -8.53 9.07
N GLY A 156 4.27 -8.80 7.96
CA GLY A 156 4.79 -8.64 6.61
C GLY A 156 5.16 -7.19 6.32
N MET A 157 4.28 -6.25 6.69
CA MET A 157 4.52 -4.83 6.45
C MET A 157 5.65 -4.24 7.28
N SER A 158 5.96 -4.79 8.47
CA SER A 158 7.17 -4.41 9.21
C SER A 158 8.44 -4.73 8.42
N LYS A 159 8.51 -5.90 7.76
CA LYS A 159 9.66 -6.27 6.92
C LYS A 159 9.78 -5.40 5.67
N VAL A 160 8.65 -5.08 5.04
CA VAL A 160 8.61 -4.16 3.89
C VAL A 160 9.11 -2.77 4.29
N ALA A 161 8.73 -2.28 5.47
CA ALA A 161 9.20 -1.00 6.01
C ALA A 161 10.72 -0.99 6.26
N ASP A 162 11.27 -2.08 6.80
CA ASP A 162 12.70 -2.23 7.00
C ASP A 162 13.47 -2.20 5.67
N GLU A 163 12.96 -2.88 4.63
CA GLU A 163 13.59 -2.87 3.30
C GLU A 163 13.48 -1.48 2.64
N ILE A 164 12.35 -0.79 2.77
CA ILE A 164 12.20 0.59 2.30
C ILE A 164 13.27 1.48 2.96
N ALA A 165 13.46 1.38 4.28
CA ALA A 165 14.48 2.16 5.00
C ALA A 165 15.90 1.81 4.55
N ASN A 166 16.19 0.54 4.27
CA ASN A 166 17.49 0.09 3.76
C ASN A 166 17.78 0.71 2.38
N GLN A 167 16.85 0.61 1.44
CA GLN A 167 17.02 1.13 0.08
C GLN A 167 17.12 2.66 0.05
N LEU A 168 16.37 3.36 0.91
CA LEU A 168 16.48 4.79 1.11
C LEU A 168 17.84 5.18 1.71
N SER A 169 18.32 4.42 2.72
CA SER A 169 19.61 4.66 3.37
C SER A 169 20.80 4.46 2.42
N GLU A 170 20.71 3.50 1.50
CA GLU A 170 21.72 3.32 0.46
C GLU A 170 21.70 4.44 -0.57
N THR A 171 20.52 5.01 -0.85
CA THR A 171 20.34 6.08 -1.85
C THR A 171 20.73 7.45 -1.29
N ALA A 172 20.43 7.74 -0.01
CA ALA A 172 20.80 8.95 0.70
C ALA A 172 21.36 8.63 2.10
N PRO A 173 22.65 8.25 2.19
CA PRO A 173 23.29 7.81 3.44
C PRO A 173 23.27 8.90 4.54
N GLU A 174 23.20 10.15 4.18
CA GLU A 174 23.10 11.30 5.10
C GLU A 174 21.80 11.29 5.93
N HIS A 175 20.74 10.64 5.43
CA HIS A 175 19.45 10.48 6.10
C HIS A 175 19.23 9.08 6.69
N ALA A 176 20.21 8.17 6.61
CA ALA A 176 20.07 6.78 6.99
C ALA A 176 19.52 6.58 8.41
N GLN A 177 20.00 7.38 9.38
CA GLN A 177 19.51 7.29 10.75
C GLN A 177 18.00 7.63 10.83
N GLN A 178 17.55 8.66 10.14
CA GLN A 178 16.13 9.04 10.10
C GLN A 178 15.27 7.90 9.54
N TYR A 179 15.71 7.27 8.45
CA TYR A 179 14.97 6.18 7.81
C TYR A 179 14.86 4.94 8.72
N GLN A 180 15.96 4.56 9.36
CA GLN A 180 15.96 3.43 10.31
C GLN A 180 15.09 3.71 11.54
N GLU A 181 15.11 4.93 12.07
CA GLU A 181 14.22 5.34 13.18
C GLU A 181 12.75 5.35 12.73
N GLY A 182 12.46 5.78 11.49
CA GLY A 182 11.12 5.76 10.90
C GLY A 182 10.56 4.34 10.76
N ALA A 183 11.33 3.43 10.16
CA ALA A 183 10.94 2.02 10.01
C ALA A 183 10.74 1.34 11.37
N LYS A 184 11.64 1.59 12.33
CA LYS A 184 11.50 1.07 13.69
C LYS A 184 10.19 1.54 14.34
N LYS A 185 9.88 2.84 14.22
CA LYS A 185 8.61 3.38 14.76
C LYS A 185 7.41 2.72 14.08
N PHE A 186 7.43 2.58 12.76
CA PHE A 186 6.38 1.90 12.01
C PHE A 186 6.19 0.46 12.51
N SER A 187 7.28 -0.31 12.68
CA SER A 187 7.22 -1.69 13.20
C SER A 187 6.64 -1.75 14.63
N GLU A 188 6.99 -0.79 15.50
CA GLU A 188 6.38 -0.69 16.85
C GLU A 188 4.86 -0.42 16.78
N ASP A 189 4.38 0.32 15.79
CA ASP A 189 2.96 0.58 15.57
C ASP A 189 2.27 -0.69 15.00
N MET A 190 2.92 -1.47 14.13
CA MET A 190 2.44 -2.77 13.65
C MET A 190 2.31 -3.80 14.79
N ASP A 191 3.23 -3.83 15.73
CA ASP A 191 3.16 -4.68 16.92
C ASP A 191 1.94 -4.33 17.81
N LYS A 192 1.62 -3.04 17.95
CA LYS A 192 0.42 -2.58 18.66
C LYS A 192 -0.85 -3.00 17.94
N LEU A 193 -0.89 -2.87 16.60
CA LEU A 193 -2.01 -3.31 15.78
C LEU A 193 -2.23 -4.81 15.88
N THR A 194 -1.16 -5.61 15.81
CA THR A 194 -1.18 -7.06 16.02
C THR A 194 -1.75 -7.40 17.39
N THR A 195 -1.28 -6.73 18.43
CA THR A 195 -1.79 -6.92 19.80
C THR A 195 -3.27 -6.57 19.91
N SER A 196 -3.69 -5.48 19.25
CA SER A 196 -5.08 -5.02 19.24
C SER A 196 -6.00 -5.96 18.48
N ALA A 197 -5.55 -6.51 17.36
CA ALA A 197 -6.30 -7.50 16.59
C ALA A 197 -6.45 -8.82 17.36
N ASN A 198 -5.36 -9.35 17.92
CA ASN A 198 -5.38 -10.54 18.78
C ASN A 198 -6.31 -10.37 20.01
N ALA A 199 -6.43 -9.16 20.55
CA ALA A 199 -7.30 -8.88 21.70
C ALA A 199 -8.80 -8.95 21.37
N ILE A 200 -9.19 -9.06 20.08
CA ILE A 200 -10.59 -9.27 19.65
C ILE A 200 -11.06 -10.67 20.10
N LYS A 201 -10.17 -11.67 20.08
CA LYS A 201 -10.44 -13.04 20.55
C LYS A 201 -11.63 -13.68 19.84
N ALA A 202 -11.60 -13.66 18.52
CA ALA A 202 -12.69 -14.19 17.69
C ALA A 202 -12.55 -15.68 17.36
N GLU A 203 -11.78 -16.44 18.16
CA GLU A 203 -11.56 -17.87 17.94
C GLU A 203 -12.89 -18.65 17.89
N GLY A 204 -13.03 -19.46 16.86
CA GLY A 204 -14.23 -20.24 16.58
C GLY A 204 -15.30 -19.52 15.77
N LYS A 205 -15.20 -18.20 15.58
CA LYS A 205 -16.05 -17.44 14.67
C LYS A 205 -15.57 -17.60 13.22
N LYS A 206 -16.52 -17.52 12.29
CA LYS A 206 -16.28 -17.71 10.86
C LYS A 206 -16.60 -16.45 10.10
N TYR A 207 -15.73 -16.12 9.14
CA TYR A 207 -16.00 -15.04 8.20
C TYR A 207 -16.19 -15.54 6.78
N LEU A 208 -17.01 -14.80 6.03
CA LEU A 208 -17.07 -14.85 4.58
C LEU A 208 -16.58 -13.48 4.06
N ALA A 209 -15.64 -13.49 3.13
CA ALA A 209 -15.18 -12.28 2.45
C ALA A 209 -15.71 -12.25 1.00
N THR A 210 -16.08 -11.08 0.50
CA THR A 210 -16.41 -10.95 -0.93
C THR A 210 -15.17 -10.97 -1.79
N GLU A 211 -14.02 -10.72 -1.18
CA GLU A 211 -12.67 -10.76 -1.73
C GLU A 211 -11.68 -10.99 -0.58
N PRO A 212 -10.53 -11.65 -0.76
CA PRO A 212 -9.64 -12.03 0.34
C PRO A 212 -8.90 -10.87 1.01
N VAL A 213 -9.18 -9.63 0.60
CA VAL A 213 -8.52 -8.38 1.02
C VAL A 213 -8.15 -8.32 2.50
N PRO A 214 -9.06 -8.48 3.48
CA PRO A 214 -8.72 -8.35 4.90
C PRO A 214 -8.25 -9.68 5.54
N GLY A 215 -7.96 -10.71 4.77
CA GLY A 215 -7.73 -12.08 5.26
C GLY A 215 -6.73 -12.13 6.42
N TYR A 216 -5.54 -11.57 6.25
CA TYR A 216 -4.50 -11.55 7.28
C TYR A 216 -4.95 -10.87 8.59
N LEU A 217 -5.71 -9.78 8.51
CA LEU A 217 -6.25 -9.11 9.69
C LEU A 217 -7.30 -9.97 10.39
N LEU A 218 -8.23 -10.57 9.63
CA LEU A 218 -9.30 -11.39 10.18
C LEU A 218 -8.75 -12.64 10.87
N GLU A 219 -7.76 -13.28 10.28
CA GLU A 219 -7.07 -14.44 10.85
C GLU A 219 -6.23 -14.05 12.09
N THR A 220 -5.56 -12.90 12.08
CA THR A 220 -4.88 -12.35 13.27
C THR A 220 -5.88 -12.11 14.40
N ALA A 221 -7.12 -11.73 14.12
CA ALA A 221 -8.18 -11.59 15.12
C ALA A 221 -8.76 -12.94 15.61
N GLY A 222 -8.37 -14.06 15.01
CA GLY A 222 -8.79 -15.43 15.37
C GLY A 222 -9.99 -15.94 14.56
N LEU A 223 -10.45 -15.23 13.54
CA LEU A 223 -11.56 -15.69 12.69
C LEU A 223 -11.06 -16.77 11.71
N LYS A 224 -11.98 -17.69 11.37
CA LYS A 224 -11.73 -18.71 10.37
C LYS A 224 -12.38 -18.34 9.05
N ASN A 225 -11.61 -18.38 7.96
CA ASN A 225 -12.14 -18.25 6.59
C ASN A 225 -13.06 -19.44 6.25
N VAL A 226 -14.26 -19.13 5.73
CA VAL A 226 -15.21 -20.11 5.16
C VAL A 226 -15.75 -19.64 3.81
N THR A 227 -15.06 -18.71 3.18
CA THR A 227 -15.39 -18.21 1.84
C THR A 227 -15.19 -19.33 0.83
N PRO A 228 -16.16 -19.61 -0.05
CA PRO A 228 -15.93 -20.53 -1.16
C PRO A 228 -14.90 -19.96 -2.14
N GLU A 229 -13.95 -20.74 -2.56
CA GLU A 229 -12.93 -20.39 -3.56
C GLU A 229 -13.55 -19.87 -4.87
N ASP A 230 -14.61 -20.56 -5.39
CA ASP A 230 -15.36 -20.11 -6.58
C ASP A 230 -15.93 -18.67 -6.44
N LEU A 231 -16.11 -18.18 -5.22
CA LEU A 231 -16.60 -16.81 -5.00
C LEU A 231 -15.46 -15.82 -5.14
N THR A 232 -14.33 -16.05 -4.46
CA THR A 232 -13.16 -15.18 -4.50
C THR A 232 -12.61 -15.09 -5.91
N SER A 233 -12.32 -16.22 -6.54
CA SER A 233 -11.83 -16.29 -7.92
C SER A 233 -12.74 -15.56 -8.91
N ALA A 234 -14.08 -15.74 -8.79
CA ALA A 234 -15.01 -15.05 -9.68
C ALA A 234 -15.00 -13.53 -9.52
N VAL A 235 -14.80 -13.02 -8.29
CA VAL A 235 -14.74 -11.57 -8.04
C VAL A 235 -13.42 -10.99 -8.51
N GLU A 236 -12.29 -11.65 -8.25
CA GLU A 236 -10.95 -11.23 -8.70
C GLU A 236 -10.81 -11.24 -10.22
N GLU A 237 -11.43 -12.21 -10.89
CA GLU A 237 -11.45 -12.31 -12.36
C GLU A 237 -12.53 -11.43 -13.05
N ASP A 238 -13.25 -10.58 -12.30
CA ASP A 238 -14.40 -9.79 -12.79
C ASP A 238 -15.41 -10.64 -13.56
N SER A 239 -15.67 -11.85 -13.05
CA SER A 239 -16.59 -12.85 -13.64
C SER A 239 -17.83 -13.07 -12.77
N ASP A 240 -18.84 -13.79 -13.33
CA ASP A 240 -20.04 -14.09 -12.58
C ASP A 240 -19.83 -15.22 -11.58
N ILE A 241 -20.18 -14.99 -10.29
CA ILE A 241 -20.16 -16.00 -9.24
C ILE A 241 -21.11 -17.15 -9.63
N PRO A 242 -20.68 -18.43 -9.58
CA PRO A 242 -21.53 -19.56 -9.94
C PRO A 242 -22.85 -19.57 -9.17
N PRO A 243 -24.01 -19.84 -9.81
CA PRO A 243 -25.30 -19.79 -9.16
C PRO A 243 -25.44 -20.73 -7.94
N LEU A 244 -24.76 -21.88 -7.95
CA LEU A 244 -24.76 -22.80 -6.83
C LEU A 244 -23.99 -22.24 -5.64
N THR A 245 -22.85 -21.59 -5.88
CA THR A 245 -22.06 -20.90 -4.86
C THR A 245 -22.87 -19.80 -4.21
N LEU A 246 -23.54 -18.94 -5.00
CA LEU A 246 -24.45 -17.91 -4.47
C LEU A 246 -25.59 -18.49 -3.64
N GLN A 247 -26.15 -19.63 -4.05
CA GLN A 247 -27.19 -20.34 -3.28
C GLN A 247 -26.64 -20.83 -1.94
N ASN A 248 -25.49 -21.48 -1.92
CA ASN A 248 -24.85 -22.01 -0.71
C ASN A 248 -24.49 -20.88 0.27
N VAL A 249 -23.95 -19.77 -0.23
CA VAL A 249 -23.66 -18.57 0.58
C VAL A 249 -24.94 -18.01 1.20
N ARG A 250 -26.01 -17.89 0.42
CA ARG A 250 -27.31 -17.43 0.94
C ARG A 250 -27.85 -18.35 2.05
N GLU A 251 -27.82 -19.64 1.85
CA GLU A 251 -28.23 -20.63 2.86
C GLU A 251 -27.37 -20.52 4.12
N SER A 252 -26.05 -20.34 3.98
CA SER A 252 -25.13 -20.18 5.10
C SER A 252 -25.40 -18.91 5.91
N LEU A 253 -25.75 -17.81 5.26
CA LEU A 253 -26.15 -16.57 5.91
C LEU A 253 -27.50 -16.71 6.63
N GLN A 254 -28.49 -17.39 6.01
CA GLN A 254 -29.80 -17.65 6.60
C GLN A 254 -29.73 -18.57 7.82
N ASN A 255 -28.83 -19.53 7.81
CA ASN A 255 -28.62 -20.51 8.90
C ASN A 255 -27.67 -19.98 9.99
N HIS A 256 -27.16 -18.74 9.88
CA HIS A 256 -26.18 -18.17 10.80
C HIS A 256 -24.93 -19.05 10.99
N SER A 257 -24.48 -19.73 9.91
CA SER A 257 -23.23 -20.49 9.92
C SER A 257 -21.99 -19.63 9.61
N ILE A 258 -22.21 -18.35 9.30
CA ILE A 258 -21.23 -17.28 9.09
C ILE A 258 -21.48 -16.23 10.17
N ASP A 259 -20.42 -15.84 10.90
CA ASP A 259 -20.52 -14.89 12.02
C ASP A 259 -20.34 -13.44 11.57
N VAL A 260 -19.61 -13.20 10.47
CA VAL A 260 -19.38 -11.87 9.90
C VAL A 260 -19.11 -11.95 8.40
N VAL A 261 -19.58 -10.96 7.66
CA VAL A 261 -19.24 -10.76 6.24
C VAL A 261 -18.28 -9.58 6.11
N ALA A 262 -17.12 -9.84 5.54
CA ALA A 262 -16.16 -8.84 5.12
C ALA A 262 -16.46 -8.44 3.66
N PHE A 263 -16.68 -7.16 3.42
CA PHE A 263 -17.11 -6.64 2.14
C PHE A 263 -16.08 -5.66 1.58
N ASN A 264 -15.60 -5.89 0.34
CA ASN A 264 -14.80 -4.91 -0.37
C ASN A 264 -15.72 -3.95 -1.11
N GLU A 265 -15.59 -2.64 -0.84
CA GLU A 265 -16.42 -1.61 -1.48
C GLU A 265 -15.90 -1.21 -2.87
N GLN A 266 -14.59 -1.40 -3.13
CA GLN A 266 -13.96 -0.96 -4.38
C GLN A 266 -14.33 -1.84 -5.57
N THR A 267 -14.47 -3.16 -5.36
CA THR A 267 -14.81 -4.15 -6.38
C THR A 267 -16.26 -4.62 -6.30
N ALA A 268 -17.15 -3.77 -5.74
CA ALA A 268 -18.52 -4.12 -5.42
C ALA A 268 -19.40 -4.35 -6.67
N THR A 269 -19.65 -5.61 -7.03
CA THR A 269 -20.56 -6.04 -8.11
C THR A 269 -22.02 -6.11 -7.67
N ALA A 270 -22.94 -6.38 -8.60
CA ALA A 270 -24.34 -6.64 -8.27
C ALA A 270 -24.49 -7.91 -7.39
N GLN A 271 -23.67 -8.93 -7.61
CA GLN A 271 -23.73 -10.20 -6.88
C GLN A 271 -23.15 -10.05 -5.47
N THR A 272 -22.02 -9.37 -5.28
CA THR A 272 -21.45 -9.11 -3.96
C THR A 272 -22.35 -8.19 -3.12
N LYS A 273 -23.00 -7.19 -3.72
CA LYS A 273 -24.05 -6.36 -3.08
C LYS A 273 -25.27 -7.19 -2.68
N GLN A 274 -25.63 -8.24 -3.43
CA GLN A 274 -26.69 -9.15 -3.04
C GLN A 274 -26.30 -10.00 -1.81
N ILE A 275 -25.04 -10.45 -1.73
CA ILE A 275 -24.51 -11.13 -0.54
C ILE A 275 -24.59 -10.22 0.67
N LEU A 276 -24.10 -8.97 0.56
CA LEU A 276 -24.17 -7.95 1.62
C LEU A 276 -25.62 -7.72 2.08
N SER A 277 -26.56 -7.51 1.15
CA SER A 277 -27.98 -7.31 1.45
C SER A 277 -28.60 -8.55 2.14
N THR A 278 -28.20 -9.76 1.74
CA THR A 278 -28.66 -11.00 2.36
C THR A 278 -28.14 -11.10 3.79
N ALA A 279 -26.86 -10.79 4.04
CA ALA A 279 -26.29 -10.77 5.38
C ALA A 279 -27.04 -9.79 6.30
N GLN A 280 -27.23 -8.57 5.85
CA GLN A 280 -27.97 -7.51 6.59
C GLN A 280 -29.41 -7.91 6.90
N SER A 281 -30.12 -8.50 5.93
CA SER A 281 -31.51 -8.95 6.10
C SER A 281 -31.65 -10.07 7.13
N ASN A 282 -30.61 -10.90 7.26
CA ASN A 282 -30.53 -11.98 8.24
C ASN A 282 -29.78 -11.56 9.52
N LYS A 283 -29.47 -10.28 9.70
CA LYS A 283 -28.75 -9.73 10.87
C LYS A 283 -27.38 -10.39 11.10
N VAL A 284 -26.76 -10.87 10.03
CA VAL A 284 -25.34 -11.28 10.08
C VAL A 284 -24.52 -9.98 10.04
N PRO A 285 -23.62 -9.78 11.00
CA PRO A 285 -22.73 -8.63 11.03
C PRO A 285 -21.94 -8.44 9.74
N THR A 286 -21.78 -7.18 9.31
CA THR A 286 -21.02 -6.83 8.11
C THR A 286 -19.99 -5.77 8.43
N VAL A 287 -18.80 -5.87 7.85
CA VAL A 287 -17.73 -4.90 7.97
C VAL A 287 -17.12 -4.63 6.59
N SER A 288 -16.95 -3.35 6.25
CA SER A 288 -16.37 -2.93 4.98
C SER A 288 -14.87 -2.73 5.10
N PHE A 289 -14.16 -3.13 4.05
CA PHE A 289 -12.73 -2.92 3.87
C PHE A 289 -12.47 -2.29 2.50
N THR A 290 -11.28 -1.75 2.32
CA THR A 290 -10.81 -1.18 1.06
C THR A 290 -9.40 -1.68 0.76
N GLU A 291 -8.97 -1.59 -0.49
CA GLU A 291 -7.62 -1.96 -0.92
C GLU A 291 -6.67 -0.77 -0.91
N THR A 292 -7.21 0.42 -0.99
CA THR A 292 -6.47 1.68 -0.94
C THR A 292 -6.87 2.49 0.28
N ILE A 293 -5.95 3.31 0.77
CA ILE A 293 -6.17 4.14 1.96
C ILE A 293 -7.19 5.25 1.64
N PRO A 294 -8.25 5.39 2.45
CA PRO A 294 -9.21 6.48 2.32
C PRO A 294 -8.54 7.85 2.52
N GLU A 295 -9.15 8.90 1.93
CA GLU A 295 -8.63 10.27 2.04
C GLU A 295 -8.40 10.71 3.50
N ASN A 296 -7.31 11.44 3.72
CA ASN A 296 -6.93 12.03 5.01
C ASN A 296 -6.65 11.02 6.13
N GLN A 297 -6.22 9.83 5.79
CA GLN A 297 -5.73 8.83 6.74
C GLN A 297 -4.29 8.44 6.39
N THR A 298 -3.48 8.12 7.41
CA THR A 298 -2.23 7.39 7.22
C THR A 298 -2.51 5.89 7.19
N TYR A 299 -1.52 5.10 6.79
CA TYR A 299 -1.63 3.63 6.83
C TYR A 299 -1.96 3.13 8.24
N THR A 300 -1.24 3.60 9.24
CA THR A 300 -1.45 3.21 10.65
C THR A 300 -2.87 3.56 11.13
N GLN A 301 -3.36 4.77 10.83
CA GLN A 301 -4.72 5.19 11.21
C GLN A 301 -5.80 4.35 10.51
N TRP A 302 -5.62 4.05 9.24
CA TRP A 302 -6.54 3.21 8.48
C TRP A 302 -6.64 1.80 9.07
N MET A 303 -5.50 1.18 9.40
CA MET A 303 -5.47 -0.15 10.03
C MET A 303 -6.05 -0.14 11.45
N GLU A 304 -5.80 0.92 12.25
CA GLU A 304 -6.47 1.09 13.55
C GLU A 304 -8.00 1.15 13.42
N ASN A 305 -8.50 1.88 12.42
CA ASN A 305 -9.93 1.96 12.14
C ASN A 305 -10.50 0.59 11.74
N ASN A 306 -9.79 -0.16 10.88
CA ASN A 306 -10.21 -1.50 10.47
C ASN A 306 -10.29 -2.47 11.67
N VAL A 307 -9.30 -2.47 12.56
CA VAL A 307 -9.29 -3.27 13.80
C VAL A 307 -10.45 -2.87 14.72
N ASN A 308 -10.71 -1.56 14.87
CA ASN A 308 -11.77 -1.06 15.75
C ASN A 308 -13.16 -1.38 15.18
N ASN A 309 -13.39 -1.21 13.87
CA ASN A 309 -14.63 -1.55 13.20
C ASN A 309 -14.94 -3.05 13.34
N LEU A 310 -13.93 -3.90 13.10
CA LEU A 310 -14.07 -5.35 13.29
C LEU A 310 -14.45 -5.70 14.74
N ARG A 311 -13.78 -5.09 15.72
CA ARG A 311 -14.09 -5.30 17.15
C ARG A 311 -15.52 -4.90 17.47
N GLU A 312 -15.97 -3.71 17.03
CA GLU A 312 -17.30 -3.20 17.27
C GLU A 312 -18.38 -4.14 16.72
N VAL A 313 -18.22 -4.54 15.46
CA VAL A 313 -19.16 -5.42 14.76
C VAL A 313 -19.28 -6.79 15.47
N LEU A 314 -18.17 -7.35 15.95
CA LEU A 314 -18.17 -8.65 16.62
C LEU A 314 -18.67 -8.61 18.07
N THR A 315 -18.63 -7.44 18.74
CA THR A 315 -19.14 -7.28 20.11
C THR A 315 -20.62 -6.94 20.15
N THR A 316 -21.12 -6.12 19.23
CA THR A 316 -22.53 -5.73 19.17
C THR A 316 -23.46 -6.85 18.68
N ALA A 317 -22.92 -7.88 18.02
CA ALA A 317 -23.68 -9.05 17.56
C ALA A 317 -24.19 -9.96 18.71
N HIS A 318 -23.84 -9.67 19.96
CA HIS A 318 -24.22 -10.47 21.14
C HIS A 318 -25.30 -9.83 22.03
N GLU A 319 -25.81 -8.64 21.66
CA GLU A 319 -26.95 -7.99 22.30
C GLU A 319 -28.26 -8.19 21.49
#